data_663c7e7c145e6b6b7f850923ac443ced
#
_entry.id   663c7e7c145e6b6b7f850923ac443ced
#
_cell.length_a   1.000
_cell.length_b   1.000
_cell.length_c   1.000
_cell.angle_alpha   90.00
_cell.angle_beta   90.00
_cell.angle_gamma   90.00
#
_symmetry.space_group_name_H-M   'P 1'
#
loop_
_entity.id
_entity.type
_entity.pdbx_description
1 polymer ?
#
loop_
_entity_poly.entity_id
_entity_poly.type
_entity_poly.pdbx_seq_one_letter_code
_entity_poly.pdbx_strand_id
1 'polypeptide(L)'
;MPPKHNSRRMDELLASVTEDLLEGDPQHFQDNSIRVERILLEMVRPDPVQPRRVLPEQLHSAFHSSRLTPTQALKELVHLVQVAARQRGRLFNNVLELLPNSDDESTDEQDTKLSPEEQLLRDLVNLAVTIRDDGQVNPLTVVDVSEGVMRQFRIETGERRYWATWLLRDFIPGYDGDGMIPCIIIPAERSSVFRQAKENTARSGLSAIALARQAALLLLTVHGYQIPDTAVPNDFYRQALELNLRGKREYTDAILSAMGGIKRAQFSLIKSLLRLSDEAIEMADRHAIEEKKLRYVIALPQEHHTEIVRQIIDFNLTSKQVKELCAGDVSEFEADETTDKLPPAAVKMAKIANSVTTTSPQDFALALIQQEGDPAIALARLQAMRKFILEAERLLTGE
;
A
#
# COMPACT_ATOMS: atom_id res chain seq x y z
N MET A 1 -15.95 -24.20 15.29
CA MET A 1 -17.15 -24.67 14.57
C MET A 1 -17.46 -23.67 13.48
N PRO A 2 -17.61 -24.05 12.22
CA PRO A 2 -18.01 -23.10 11.19
C PRO A 2 -19.44 -22.61 11.48
N PRO A 3 -19.74 -21.31 11.25
CA PRO A 3 -21.07 -20.77 11.51
C PRO A 3 -22.11 -21.41 10.58
N LYS A 4 -23.29 -21.67 11.12
CA LYS A 4 -24.43 -22.25 10.38
C LYS A 4 -24.78 -21.35 9.19
N HIS A 5 -24.79 -21.91 8.00
CA HIS A 5 -25.19 -21.30 6.75
C HIS A 5 -26.54 -20.58 6.86
N ASN A 6 -26.54 -19.29 6.64
CA ASN A 6 -27.75 -18.51 6.40
C ASN A 6 -27.98 -18.44 4.88
N SER A 7 -28.67 -19.44 4.32
CA SER A 7 -28.87 -19.58 2.87
C SER A 7 -29.58 -18.37 2.25
N ARG A 8 -30.52 -17.73 2.96
CA ARG A 8 -31.24 -16.54 2.50
C ARG A 8 -30.33 -15.35 2.17
N ARG A 9 -29.34 -15.09 3.04
CA ARG A 9 -28.38 -13.98 2.84
C ARG A 9 -27.41 -14.26 1.69
N MET A 10 -27.16 -15.54 1.43
CA MET A 10 -26.32 -16.01 0.32
C MET A 10 -27.05 -15.85 -1.02
N ASP A 11 -28.36 -16.14 -1.05
CA ASP A 11 -29.19 -15.99 -2.24
C ASP A 11 -29.41 -14.50 -2.58
N GLU A 12 -29.52 -13.62 -1.58
CA GLU A 12 -29.58 -12.16 -1.74
C GLU A 12 -28.26 -11.58 -2.28
N LEU A 13 -27.10 -12.09 -1.82
CA LEU A 13 -25.79 -11.72 -2.36
C LEU A 13 -25.61 -12.21 -3.81
N LEU A 14 -26.10 -13.40 -4.12
CA LEU A 14 -26.12 -13.92 -5.49
C LEU A 14 -27.01 -13.10 -6.41
N ALA A 15 -28.20 -12.73 -5.94
CA ALA A 15 -29.11 -11.88 -6.70
C ALA A 15 -28.45 -10.53 -7.02
N SER A 16 -27.81 -9.88 -6.05
CA SER A 16 -27.13 -8.61 -6.27
C SER A 16 -25.94 -8.71 -7.24
N VAL A 17 -25.19 -9.82 -7.20
CA VAL A 17 -24.06 -10.07 -8.11
C VAL A 17 -24.54 -10.43 -9.52
N THR A 18 -25.66 -11.17 -9.64
CA THR A 18 -26.25 -11.51 -10.93
C THR A 18 -27.01 -10.32 -11.56
N GLU A 19 -27.67 -9.49 -10.78
CA GLU A 19 -28.23 -8.22 -11.26
C GLU A 19 -27.15 -7.29 -11.79
N ASP A 20 -26.04 -7.10 -11.06
CA ASP A 20 -24.88 -6.31 -11.52
C ASP A 20 -24.22 -6.87 -12.79
N LEU A 21 -24.32 -8.17 -13.07
CA LEU A 21 -23.76 -8.82 -14.26
C LEU A 21 -24.74 -8.83 -15.45
N LEU A 22 -26.06 -8.80 -15.20
CA LEU A 22 -27.10 -8.85 -16.23
C LEU A 22 -27.61 -7.45 -16.62
N GLU A 23 -27.42 -6.42 -15.79
CA GLU A 23 -27.83 -5.05 -16.05
C GLU A 23 -26.88 -4.30 -17.03
N GLY A 24 -26.44 -4.96 -18.09
CA GLY A 24 -25.93 -4.29 -19.28
C GLY A 24 -27.04 -3.67 -20.15
N ASP A 25 -28.27 -3.60 -19.65
CA ASP A 25 -29.40 -3.03 -20.41
C ASP A 25 -29.53 -1.53 -20.14
N PRO A 26 -29.35 -0.67 -21.18
CA PRO A 26 -29.41 0.79 -21.03
C PRO A 26 -30.76 1.34 -20.57
N GLN A 27 -31.81 0.56 -20.54
CA GLN A 27 -33.18 1.01 -20.22
C GLN A 27 -33.47 1.15 -18.73
N HIS A 28 -32.69 0.50 -17.85
CA HIS A 28 -32.84 0.65 -16.39
C HIS A 28 -32.13 1.87 -15.78
N PHE A 29 -31.39 2.64 -16.57
CA PHE A 29 -30.69 3.85 -16.08
C PHE A 29 -31.60 5.08 -15.91
N GLN A 30 -32.90 4.99 -16.22
CA GLN A 30 -33.76 6.19 -16.34
C GLN A 30 -34.37 6.72 -15.04
N ASP A 31 -34.27 6.05 -13.88
CA ASP A 31 -35.02 6.52 -12.71
C ASP A 31 -34.26 6.72 -11.39
N ASN A 32 -32.95 6.49 -11.35
CA ASN A 32 -32.15 6.85 -10.18
C ASN A 32 -31.07 7.84 -10.61
N SER A 33 -31.45 9.11 -10.75
CA SER A 33 -30.45 10.19 -10.92
C SER A 33 -29.48 10.15 -9.74
N ILE A 34 -28.25 9.67 -10.00
CA ILE A 34 -27.13 9.77 -9.05
C ILE A 34 -27.03 11.26 -8.69
N ARG A 35 -27.38 11.59 -7.44
CA ARG A 35 -27.31 12.96 -6.96
C ARG A 35 -26.06 13.14 -6.17
N VAL A 36 -25.38 14.26 -6.45
CA VAL A 36 -24.27 14.71 -5.60
C VAL A 36 -24.86 15.55 -4.49
N GLU A 37 -24.64 15.09 -3.25
CA GLU A 37 -25.02 15.83 -2.05
C GLU A 37 -23.76 16.38 -1.37
N ARG A 38 -23.88 17.54 -0.75
CA ARG A 38 -22.81 18.09 0.08
C ARG A 38 -23.04 17.66 1.52
N ILE A 39 -22.09 16.93 2.08
CA ILE A 39 -22.18 16.32 3.41
C ILE A 39 -21.08 16.95 4.28
N LEU A 40 -21.39 17.20 5.56
CA LEU A 40 -20.37 17.64 6.51
C LEU A 40 -19.23 16.63 6.60
N LEU A 41 -18.01 17.09 6.50
CA LEU A 41 -16.81 16.26 6.47
C LEU A 41 -16.69 15.35 7.70
N GLU A 42 -17.17 15.82 8.85
CA GLU A 42 -17.22 15.08 10.12
C GLU A 42 -18.19 13.89 10.10
N MET A 43 -19.19 13.91 9.23
CA MET A 43 -20.15 12.80 9.08
C MET A 43 -19.62 11.70 8.18
N VAL A 44 -18.52 11.92 7.47
CA VAL A 44 -17.94 10.99 6.52
C VAL A 44 -16.73 10.31 7.17
N ARG A 45 -16.63 8.99 7.03
CA ARG A 45 -15.50 8.21 7.54
C ARG A 45 -14.98 7.21 6.51
N PRO A 46 -13.66 7.03 6.41
CA PRO A 46 -13.07 5.93 5.63
C PRO A 46 -13.58 4.56 6.09
N ASP A 47 -13.62 3.61 5.16
CA ASP A 47 -13.93 2.22 5.46
C ASP A 47 -12.73 1.57 6.16
N PRO A 48 -12.90 1.02 7.39
CA PRO A 48 -11.80 0.42 8.15
C PRO A 48 -11.20 -0.82 7.48
N VAL A 49 -11.94 -1.48 6.60
CA VAL A 49 -11.54 -2.73 5.95
C VAL A 49 -11.12 -2.52 4.50
N GLN A 50 -10.95 -1.27 4.06
CA GLN A 50 -10.48 -0.96 2.72
C GLN A 50 -9.19 -1.75 2.38
N PRO A 51 -9.13 -2.46 1.23
CA PRO A 51 -7.92 -3.12 0.77
C PRO A 51 -6.74 -2.15 0.59
N ARG A 52 -7.02 -0.98 0.03
CA ARG A 52 -6.06 0.11 -0.12
C ARG A 52 -6.06 0.97 1.13
N ARG A 53 -5.02 0.88 1.91
CA ARG A 53 -4.80 1.75 3.08
C ARG A 53 -4.05 3.01 2.66
N VAL A 54 -4.69 4.16 2.82
CA VAL A 54 -4.05 5.45 2.48
C VAL A 54 -3.00 5.80 3.54
N LEU A 55 -3.37 5.73 4.82
CA LEU A 55 -2.44 6.01 5.91
C LEU A 55 -1.53 4.80 6.23
N PRO A 56 -0.33 5.04 6.82
CA PRO A 56 0.48 4.01 7.44
C PRO A 56 -0.32 3.15 8.42
N GLU A 57 0.03 1.85 8.52
CA GLU A 57 -0.72 0.85 9.29
C GLU A 57 -1.01 1.30 10.73
N GLN A 58 0.00 1.88 11.39
CA GLN A 58 -0.14 2.38 12.76
C GLN A 58 -1.16 3.51 12.86
N LEU A 59 -1.13 4.47 11.92
CA LEU A 59 -2.06 5.59 11.87
C LEU A 59 -3.46 5.14 11.47
N HIS A 60 -3.58 4.23 10.48
CA HIS A 60 -4.83 3.62 10.08
C HIS A 60 -5.51 2.93 11.27
N SER A 61 -4.80 2.06 11.97
CA SER A 61 -5.31 1.35 13.15
C SER A 61 -5.69 2.30 14.29
N ALA A 62 -4.86 3.32 14.57
CA ALA A 62 -5.13 4.30 15.62
C ALA A 62 -6.35 5.18 15.31
N PHE A 63 -6.53 5.58 14.04
CA PHE A 63 -7.67 6.34 13.58
C PHE A 63 -8.97 5.54 13.68
N HIS A 64 -9.00 4.33 13.14
CA HIS A 64 -10.21 3.49 13.14
C HIS A 64 -10.57 2.92 14.52
N SER A 65 -9.62 2.87 15.46
CA SER A 65 -9.90 2.60 16.89
C SER A 65 -10.29 3.84 17.69
N SER A 66 -10.56 4.98 17.02
CA SER A 66 -10.94 6.24 17.62
C SER A 66 -9.92 6.82 18.62
N ARG A 67 -8.64 6.39 18.52
CA ARG A 67 -7.54 6.97 19.30
C ARG A 67 -7.02 8.28 18.72
N LEU A 68 -7.23 8.50 17.44
CA LEU A 68 -6.85 9.71 16.71
C LEU A 68 -8.07 10.29 15.99
N THR A 69 -8.20 11.62 16.06
CA THR A 69 -9.08 12.36 15.15
C THR A 69 -8.42 12.48 13.77
N PRO A 70 -9.16 12.84 12.70
CA PRO A 70 -8.56 13.06 11.39
C PRO A 70 -7.40 14.07 11.41
N THR A 71 -7.57 15.19 12.11
CA THR A 71 -6.52 16.21 12.26
C THR A 71 -5.29 15.67 12.99
N GLN A 72 -5.48 14.85 14.04
CA GLN A 72 -4.38 14.23 14.76
C GLN A 72 -3.65 13.19 13.88
N ALA A 73 -4.39 12.39 13.11
CA ALA A 73 -3.80 11.43 12.19
C ALA A 73 -2.91 12.11 11.13
N LEU A 74 -3.34 13.26 10.60
CA LEU A 74 -2.54 14.08 9.69
C LEU A 74 -1.33 14.72 10.38
N LYS A 75 -1.45 15.19 11.64
CA LYS A 75 -0.30 15.68 12.42
C LYS A 75 0.75 14.60 12.62
N GLU A 76 0.33 13.38 12.96
CA GLU A 76 1.23 12.25 13.10
C GLU A 76 1.88 11.87 11.77
N LEU A 77 1.15 11.94 10.65
CA LEU A 77 1.74 11.73 9.32
C LEU A 77 2.84 12.76 9.03
N VAL A 78 2.59 14.05 9.30
CA VAL A 78 3.59 15.12 9.16
C VAL A 78 4.81 14.83 10.05
N HIS A 79 4.58 14.37 11.29
CA HIS A 79 5.68 13.99 12.18
C HIS A 79 6.51 12.83 11.64
N LEU A 80 5.90 11.80 11.07
CA LEU A 80 6.62 10.70 10.42
C LEU A 80 7.50 11.21 9.27
N VAL A 81 6.97 12.13 8.45
CA VAL A 81 7.74 12.78 7.37
C VAL A 81 8.93 13.57 7.92
N GLN A 82 8.74 14.32 9.02
CA GLN A 82 9.82 15.05 9.68
C GLN A 82 10.92 14.11 10.17
N VAL A 83 10.56 12.99 10.77
CA VAL A 83 11.52 11.97 11.23
C VAL A 83 12.28 11.38 10.04
N ALA A 84 11.56 10.97 8.98
CA ALA A 84 12.18 10.40 7.80
C ALA A 84 13.11 11.38 7.06
N ALA A 85 12.73 12.65 6.98
CA ALA A 85 13.55 13.70 6.40
C ALA A 85 14.86 13.92 7.20
N ARG A 86 14.76 13.98 8.54
CA ARG A 86 15.94 14.11 9.43
C ARG A 86 16.91 12.94 9.30
N GLN A 87 16.40 11.71 9.19
CA GLN A 87 17.23 10.51 8.98
C GLN A 87 18.02 10.57 7.68
N ARG A 88 17.53 11.32 6.69
CA ARG A 88 18.19 11.58 5.40
C ARG A 88 18.98 12.88 5.35
N GLY A 89 19.18 13.55 6.51
CA GLY A 89 19.92 14.80 6.60
C GLY A 89 19.19 16.01 6.02
N ARG A 90 17.86 15.92 5.79
CA ARG A 90 17.05 17.02 5.29
C ARG A 90 16.21 17.64 6.41
N LEU A 91 15.93 18.94 6.29
CA LEU A 91 14.97 19.63 7.16
C LEU A 91 13.61 19.67 6.46
N PHE A 92 12.60 19.28 7.17
CA PHE A 92 11.20 19.45 6.80
C PHE A 92 10.43 19.96 8.04
N ASN A 93 9.90 21.16 7.98
CA ASN A 93 9.29 21.78 9.14
C ASN A 93 7.76 21.67 9.12
N ASN A 94 7.14 21.89 7.97
CA ASN A 94 5.67 21.89 7.89
C ASN A 94 5.17 21.61 6.46
N VAL A 95 3.85 21.39 6.37
CA VAL A 95 3.14 21.07 5.13
C VAL A 95 3.27 22.15 4.05
N LEU A 96 3.45 23.43 4.45
CA LEU A 96 3.49 24.56 3.53
C LEU A 96 4.71 24.51 2.60
N GLU A 97 5.79 23.83 3.02
CA GLU A 97 6.99 23.62 2.19
C GLU A 97 6.73 22.70 0.98
N LEU A 98 5.62 21.96 1.00
CA LEU A 98 5.20 21.10 -0.10
C LEU A 98 4.22 21.78 -1.06
N LEU A 99 3.82 23.03 -0.78
CA LEU A 99 2.96 23.76 -1.70
C LEU A 99 3.74 24.12 -2.97
N PRO A 100 3.12 23.96 -4.16
CA PRO A 100 3.75 24.37 -5.40
C PRO A 100 3.99 25.88 -5.38
N ASN A 101 5.25 26.28 -5.54
CA ASN A 101 5.61 27.69 -5.67
C ASN A 101 5.32 28.15 -7.11
N SER A 102 4.66 29.30 -7.26
CA SER A 102 4.32 29.87 -8.58
C SER A 102 5.56 30.32 -9.38
N ASP A 103 6.76 30.33 -8.77
CA ASP A 103 7.98 30.87 -9.37
C ASP A 103 9.05 29.80 -9.70
N ASP A 104 8.80 28.53 -9.39
CA ASP A 104 9.75 27.45 -9.67
C ASP A 104 9.54 26.83 -11.07
N GLU A 105 9.89 27.60 -12.12
CA GLU A 105 10.10 27.03 -13.47
C GLU A 105 11.42 26.25 -13.64
N SER A 106 12.27 26.21 -12.61
CA SER A 106 13.57 25.56 -12.72
C SER A 106 14.12 25.08 -11.38
N THR A 107 13.66 23.96 -10.92
CA THR A 107 14.51 23.15 -10.08
C THR A 107 14.55 21.76 -10.70
N ASP A 108 15.74 21.43 -11.27
CA ASP A 108 16.16 20.05 -11.44
C ASP A 108 15.80 19.32 -10.14
N GLU A 109 14.68 18.60 -10.13
CA GLU A 109 14.35 17.66 -9.07
C GLU A 109 15.48 16.66 -9.05
N GLN A 110 16.50 16.95 -8.23
CA GLN A 110 17.45 15.95 -7.82
C GLN A 110 16.62 14.78 -7.35
N ASP A 111 16.79 13.68 -8.03
CA ASP A 111 16.10 12.39 -7.91
C ASP A 111 16.38 11.73 -6.53
N THR A 112 16.24 12.53 -5.46
CA THR A 112 16.33 12.07 -4.08
C THR A 112 15.08 11.25 -3.81
N LYS A 113 15.22 9.94 -3.78
CA LYS A 113 14.17 8.98 -3.43
C LYS A 113 13.46 9.43 -2.15
N LEU A 114 12.25 9.98 -2.30
CA LEU A 114 11.39 10.37 -1.19
C LEU A 114 11.01 9.15 -0.35
N SER A 115 10.73 9.34 0.94
CA SER A 115 10.10 8.26 1.71
C SER A 115 8.66 8.06 1.26
N PRO A 116 8.08 6.87 1.44
CA PRO A 116 6.67 6.63 1.10
C PRO A 116 5.72 7.60 1.81
N GLU A 117 6.02 7.95 3.06
CA GLU A 117 5.23 8.91 3.86
C GLU A 117 5.34 10.32 3.29
N GLU A 118 6.54 10.73 2.86
CA GLU A 118 6.76 12.03 2.22
C GLU A 118 6.06 12.10 0.86
N GLN A 119 6.14 11.03 0.06
CA GLN A 119 5.42 10.94 -1.21
C GLN A 119 3.90 10.99 -0.98
N LEU A 120 3.39 10.25 0.01
CA LEU A 120 1.98 10.28 0.38
C LEU A 120 1.53 11.70 0.77
N LEU A 121 2.30 12.36 1.66
CA LEU A 121 1.97 13.71 2.12
C LEU A 121 2.00 14.71 0.96
N ARG A 122 3.01 14.65 0.08
CA ARG A 122 3.12 15.49 -1.12
C ARG A 122 1.93 15.27 -2.05
N ASP A 123 1.55 14.02 -2.30
CA ASP A 123 0.39 13.67 -3.12
C ASP A 123 -0.92 14.22 -2.53
N LEU A 124 -1.08 14.17 -1.20
CA LEU A 124 -2.25 14.73 -0.51
C LEU A 124 -2.26 16.25 -0.59
N VAL A 125 -1.12 16.92 -0.45
CA VAL A 125 -0.98 18.38 -0.61
C VAL A 125 -1.34 18.80 -2.02
N ASN A 126 -0.80 18.14 -3.04
CA ASN A 126 -1.11 18.44 -4.44
C ASN A 126 -2.61 18.28 -4.73
N LEU A 127 -3.22 17.21 -4.19
CA LEU A 127 -4.65 17.00 -4.32
C LEU A 127 -5.47 18.07 -3.56
N ALA A 128 -5.00 18.49 -2.37
CA ALA A 128 -5.62 19.56 -1.60
C ALA A 128 -5.57 20.90 -2.33
N VAL A 129 -4.44 21.22 -2.96
CA VAL A 129 -4.29 22.43 -3.79
C VAL A 129 -5.23 22.38 -5.00
N THR A 130 -5.32 21.25 -5.71
CA THR A 130 -6.28 21.07 -6.80
C THR A 130 -7.73 21.27 -6.33
N ILE A 131 -8.08 20.73 -5.14
CA ILE A 131 -9.42 20.91 -4.57
C ILE A 131 -9.67 22.39 -4.20
N ARG A 132 -8.65 23.09 -3.71
CA ARG A 132 -8.75 24.53 -3.40
C ARG A 132 -8.98 25.38 -4.63
N ASP A 133 -8.23 25.12 -5.70
CA ASP A 133 -8.17 26.01 -6.87
C ASP A 133 -9.28 25.70 -7.88
N ASP A 134 -9.58 24.43 -8.13
CA ASP A 134 -10.54 23.97 -9.13
C ASP A 134 -11.85 23.44 -8.53
N GLY A 135 -11.90 23.31 -7.19
CA GLY A 135 -12.97 22.60 -6.50
C GLY A 135 -12.84 21.08 -6.62
N GLN A 136 -13.66 20.36 -5.88
CA GLN A 136 -13.68 18.90 -5.94
C GLN A 136 -14.52 18.42 -7.12
N VAL A 137 -13.92 18.24 -8.28
CA VAL A 137 -14.58 17.80 -9.53
C VAL A 137 -15.21 16.41 -9.38
N ASN A 138 -14.51 15.47 -8.74
CA ASN A 138 -15.00 14.11 -8.55
C ASN A 138 -15.50 13.92 -7.10
N PRO A 139 -16.81 13.69 -6.88
CA PRO A 139 -17.36 13.46 -5.55
C PRO A 139 -16.84 12.14 -4.95
N LEU A 140 -16.94 12.00 -3.62
CA LEU A 140 -16.75 10.71 -2.96
C LEU A 140 -17.96 9.82 -3.25
N THR A 141 -17.75 8.52 -3.25
CA THR A 141 -18.85 7.56 -3.18
C THR A 141 -18.96 7.07 -1.75
N VAL A 142 -20.12 7.24 -1.14
CA VAL A 142 -20.36 6.90 0.27
C VAL A 142 -21.61 6.05 0.43
N VAL A 143 -21.60 5.25 1.46
CA VAL A 143 -22.76 4.43 1.88
C VAL A 143 -23.33 5.03 3.16
N ASP A 144 -24.63 5.19 3.22
CA ASP A 144 -25.32 5.59 4.44
C ASP A 144 -25.31 4.44 5.46
N VAL A 145 -24.59 4.65 6.55
CA VAL A 145 -24.47 3.71 7.68
C VAL A 145 -25.04 4.31 8.96
N SER A 146 -25.97 5.25 8.81
CA SER A 146 -26.58 5.96 9.94
C SER A 146 -27.33 5.02 10.86
N GLU A 147 -27.06 5.13 12.14
CA GLU A 147 -27.81 4.43 13.19
C GLU A 147 -28.53 5.46 14.07
N GLY A 148 -29.87 5.40 14.13
CA GLY A 148 -30.68 6.30 14.93
C GLY A 148 -30.70 7.72 14.38
N VAL A 149 -30.41 8.74 15.23
CA VAL A 149 -30.54 10.17 14.88
C VAL A 149 -29.30 10.73 14.20
N MET A 150 -28.14 10.13 14.43
CA MET A 150 -26.88 10.62 13.87
C MET A 150 -26.63 10.05 12.48
N ARG A 151 -26.54 10.95 11.49
CA ARG A 151 -26.15 10.56 10.12
C ARG A 151 -24.65 10.27 10.08
N GLN A 152 -24.31 9.11 9.52
CA GLN A 152 -22.94 8.68 9.28
C GLN A 152 -22.81 8.05 7.89
N PHE A 153 -21.72 8.36 7.22
CA PHE A 153 -21.44 7.88 5.87
C PHE A 153 -20.08 7.22 5.82
N ARG A 154 -20.04 5.99 5.32
CA ARG A 154 -18.81 5.25 5.11
C ARG A 154 -18.34 5.43 3.66
N ILE A 155 -17.08 5.79 3.47
CA ILE A 155 -16.48 5.95 2.15
C ILE A 155 -16.33 4.59 1.48
N GLU A 156 -16.95 4.42 0.32
CA GLU A 156 -16.69 3.29 -0.56
C GLU A 156 -15.49 3.60 -1.47
N THR A 157 -15.45 4.84 -2.02
CA THR A 157 -14.31 5.30 -2.83
C THR A 157 -14.02 6.78 -2.63
N GLY A 158 -12.75 7.16 -2.80
CA GLY A 158 -12.31 8.55 -2.71
C GLY A 158 -11.59 8.91 -1.39
N GLU A 159 -11.11 7.94 -0.61
CA GLU A 159 -10.45 8.17 0.69
C GLU A 159 -9.31 9.21 0.60
N ARG A 160 -8.49 9.21 -0.48
CA ARG A 160 -7.44 10.23 -0.65
C ARG A 160 -8.01 11.65 -0.69
N ARG A 161 -9.19 11.86 -1.31
CA ARG A 161 -9.86 13.17 -1.34
C ARG A 161 -10.36 13.59 0.04
N TYR A 162 -10.86 12.63 0.83
CA TYR A 162 -11.23 12.86 2.21
C TYR A 162 -10.03 13.39 3.01
N TRP A 163 -8.89 12.71 2.96
CA TRP A 163 -7.68 13.15 3.66
C TRP A 163 -7.14 14.48 3.13
N ALA A 164 -7.19 14.70 1.83
CA ALA A 164 -6.80 15.97 1.22
C ALA A 164 -7.71 17.14 1.65
N THR A 165 -9.02 16.90 1.79
CA THR A 165 -9.95 17.93 2.28
C THR A 165 -9.72 18.28 3.75
N TRP A 166 -9.44 17.27 4.60
CA TRP A 166 -9.03 17.52 5.99
C TRP A 166 -7.71 18.30 6.07
N LEU A 167 -6.72 17.93 5.25
CA LEU A 167 -5.44 18.62 5.18
C LEU A 167 -5.61 20.07 4.71
N LEU A 168 -6.45 20.28 3.69
CA LEU A 168 -6.76 21.61 3.17
C LEU A 168 -7.40 22.49 4.26
N ARG A 169 -8.38 21.97 5.00
CA ARG A 169 -9.09 22.69 6.04
C ARG A 169 -8.20 23.08 7.22
N ASP A 170 -7.38 22.13 7.70
CA ASP A 170 -6.71 22.26 8.98
C ASP A 170 -5.25 22.72 8.89
N PHE A 171 -4.60 22.59 7.70
CA PHE A 171 -3.16 22.83 7.55
C PHE A 171 -2.80 23.85 6.48
N ILE A 172 -3.70 24.14 5.53
CA ILE A 172 -3.44 25.09 4.44
C ILE A 172 -4.18 26.41 4.74
N PRO A 173 -3.47 27.52 5.02
CA PRO A 173 -4.10 28.79 5.31
C PRO A 173 -4.82 29.36 4.10
N GLY A 174 -5.85 30.18 4.35
CA GLY A 174 -6.61 30.87 3.30
C GLY A 174 -7.69 30.02 2.62
N TYR A 175 -7.97 28.82 3.12
CA TYR A 175 -9.11 28.03 2.69
C TYR A 175 -10.35 28.41 3.52
N ASP A 176 -11.34 28.95 2.84
CA ASP A 176 -12.60 29.45 3.42
C ASP A 176 -13.78 28.55 3.04
N GLY A 177 -13.55 27.23 3.12
CA GLY A 177 -14.56 26.22 2.80
C GLY A 177 -15.62 26.09 3.88
N ASP A 178 -16.81 25.66 3.46
CA ASP A 178 -17.98 25.46 4.34
C ASP A 178 -17.95 24.18 5.18
N GLY A 179 -16.83 23.45 5.17
CA GLY A 179 -16.68 22.16 5.88
C GLY A 179 -17.45 21.01 5.24
N MET A 180 -17.99 21.20 4.04
CA MET A 180 -18.74 20.19 3.33
C MET A 180 -17.95 19.55 2.21
N ILE A 181 -18.16 18.25 1.98
CA ILE A 181 -17.55 17.47 0.92
C ILE A 181 -18.62 16.90 -0.03
N PRO A 182 -18.47 17.03 -1.37
CA PRO A 182 -19.41 16.48 -2.31
C PRO A 182 -19.35 14.95 -2.33
N CYS A 183 -20.49 14.30 -2.16
CA CYS A 183 -20.64 12.85 -2.09
C CYS A 183 -21.76 12.35 -2.99
N ILE A 184 -21.59 11.18 -3.54
CA ILE A 184 -22.65 10.34 -4.12
C ILE A 184 -23.04 9.34 -3.06
N ILE A 185 -24.30 9.39 -2.61
CA ILE A 185 -24.81 8.44 -1.61
C ILE A 185 -25.34 7.21 -2.34
N ILE A 186 -24.83 6.07 -1.93
CA ILE A 186 -25.29 4.76 -2.41
C ILE A 186 -26.13 4.12 -1.33
N PRO A 187 -27.30 3.59 -1.67
CA PRO A 187 -28.11 2.79 -0.74
C PRO A 187 -27.29 1.61 -0.19
N ALA A 188 -27.48 1.29 1.10
CA ALA A 188 -26.74 0.22 1.78
C ALA A 188 -26.92 -1.14 1.08
N GLU A 189 -28.11 -1.37 0.50
CA GLU A 189 -28.45 -2.60 -0.24
C GLU A 189 -27.62 -2.77 -1.52
N ARG A 190 -27.16 -1.67 -2.11
CA ARG A 190 -26.30 -1.67 -3.31
C ARG A 190 -24.81 -1.67 -2.99
N SER A 191 -24.43 -1.49 -1.72
CA SER A 191 -23.04 -1.58 -1.31
C SER A 191 -22.62 -3.04 -1.23
N SER A 192 -21.59 -3.40 -1.96
CA SER A 192 -21.03 -4.74 -1.91
C SER A 192 -19.52 -4.71 -2.05
N VAL A 193 -18.84 -5.69 -1.42
CA VAL A 193 -17.41 -5.89 -1.57
C VAL A 193 -17.02 -6.10 -3.04
N PHE A 194 -17.90 -6.72 -3.84
CA PHE A 194 -17.69 -6.93 -5.27
C PHE A 194 -17.70 -5.63 -6.07
N ARG A 195 -18.64 -4.75 -5.80
CA ARG A 195 -18.73 -3.44 -6.44
C ARG A 195 -17.49 -2.60 -6.12
N GLN A 196 -17.14 -2.53 -4.84
CA GLN A 196 -15.93 -1.84 -4.38
C GLN A 196 -14.66 -2.41 -5.05
N ALA A 197 -14.58 -3.75 -5.17
CA ALA A 197 -13.46 -4.41 -5.83
C ALA A 197 -13.39 -4.07 -7.33
N LYS A 198 -14.52 -4.09 -8.07
CA LYS A 198 -14.57 -3.71 -9.48
C LYS A 198 -14.12 -2.26 -9.68
N GLU A 199 -14.60 -1.34 -8.84
CA GLU A 199 -14.21 0.07 -8.95
C GLU A 199 -12.73 0.28 -8.62
N ASN A 200 -12.23 -0.33 -7.56
CA ASN A 200 -10.82 -0.27 -7.20
C ASN A 200 -9.90 -0.81 -8.31
N THR A 201 -10.34 -1.88 -8.97
CA THR A 201 -9.58 -2.51 -10.06
C THR A 201 -9.65 -1.70 -11.36
N ALA A 202 -10.79 -1.06 -11.65
CA ALA A 202 -10.96 -0.19 -12.82
C ALA A 202 -10.09 1.08 -12.71
N ARG A 203 -9.83 1.55 -11.51
CA ARG A 203 -8.89 2.64 -11.24
C ARG A 203 -7.50 2.03 -11.06
N SER A 204 -6.59 2.22 -12.00
CA SER A 204 -5.21 1.76 -11.90
C SER A 204 -4.54 2.21 -10.57
N GLY A 205 -3.67 1.39 -9.98
CA GLY A 205 -2.80 1.79 -8.87
C GLY A 205 -3.05 1.11 -7.52
N LEU A 206 -3.66 -0.07 -7.48
CA LEU A 206 -3.58 -0.93 -6.29
C LEU A 206 -2.19 -1.56 -6.19
N SER A 207 -1.60 -1.52 -4.99
CA SER A 207 -0.40 -2.29 -4.68
C SER A 207 -0.68 -3.79 -4.75
N ALA A 208 0.35 -4.62 -4.88
CA ALA A 208 0.21 -6.07 -4.84
C ALA A 208 -0.43 -6.56 -3.52
N ILE A 209 -0.12 -5.89 -2.41
CA ILE A 209 -0.70 -6.19 -1.09
C ILE A 209 -2.17 -5.76 -1.02
N ALA A 210 -2.53 -4.59 -1.54
CA ALA A 210 -3.94 -4.17 -1.61
C ALA A 210 -4.76 -5.15 -2.46
N LEU A 211 -4.23 -5.62 -3.58
CA LEU A 211 -4.87 -6.68 -4.38
C LEU A 211 -5.01 -7.99 -3.60
N ALA A 212 -4.02 -8.37 -2.77
CA ALA A 212 -4.10 -9.56 -1.94
C ALA A 212 -5.19 -9.44 -0.86
N ARG A 213 -5.30 -8.27 -0.20
CA ARG A 213 -6.40 -7.97 0.74
C ARG A 213 -7.76 -8.00 0.04
N GLN A 214 -7.87 -7.42 -1.15
CA GLN A 214 -9.10 -7.45 -1.96
C GLN A 214 -9.51 -8.89 -2.31
N ALA A 215 -8.56 -9.72 -2.75
CA ALA A 215 -8.81 -11.13 -3.04
C ALA A 215 -9.29 -11.88 -1.79
N ALA A 216 -8.71 -11.58 -0.62
CA ALA A 216 -9.14 -12.16 0.65
C ALA A 216 -10.56 -11.77 1.02
N LEU A 217 -10.91 -10.48 0.93
CA LEU A 217 -12.26 -10.00 1.25
C LEU A 217 -13.33 -10.68 0.37
N LEU A 218 -13.06 -10.76 -0.94
CA LEU A 218 -13.96 -11.43 -1.87
C LEU A 218 -14.18 -12.91 -1.49
N LEU A 219 -13.10 -13.64 -1.15
CA LEU A 219 -13.20 -15.02 -0.70
C LEU A 219 -13.95 -15.17 0.62
N LEU A 220 -13.60 -14.36 1.62
CA LEU A 220 -14.25 -14.39 2.94
C LEU A 220 -15.74 -14.11 2.81
N THR A 221 -16.13 -13.11 2.01
CA THR A 221 -17.54 -12.77 1.74
C THR A 221 -18.29 -13.96 1.13
N VAL A 222 -17.74 -14.59 0.09
CA VAL A 222 -18.39 -15.75 -0.59
C VAL A 222 -18.49 -16.98 0.31
N HIS A 223 -17.55 -17.12 1.25
CA HIS A 223 -17.60 -18.18 2.24
C HIS A 223 -18.43 -17.85 3.49
N GLY A 224 -19.13 -16.69 3.48
CA GLY A 224 -20.09 -16.31 4.54
C GLY A 224 -19.44 -15.76 5.81
N TYR A 225 -18.19 -15.32 5.74
CA TYR A 225 -17.56 -14.60 6.85
C TYR A 225 -18.17 -13.21 6.99
N GLN A 226 -18.40 -12.79 8.22
CA GLN A 226 -18.81 -11.41 8.49
C GLN A 226 -17.58 -10.49 8.40
N ILE A 227 -17.70 -9.44 7.62
CA ILE A 227 -16.69 -8.40 7.53
C ILE A 227 -16.95 -7.41 8.69
N PRO A 228 -15.98 -7.19 9.60
CA PRO A 228 -16.15 -6.26 10.70
C PRO A 228 -16.24 -4.80 10.23
N ASP A 229 -16.96 -3.97 10.99
CA ASP A 229 -16.99 -2.51 10.79
C ASP A 229 -15.86 -1.79 11.54
N THR A 230 -14.81 -2.51 11.92
CA THR A 230 -13.62 -2.01 12.62
C THR A 230 -12.36 -2.36 11.85
N ALA A 231 -11.26 -1.66 12.13
CA ALA A 231 -9.95 -2.04 11.56
C ALA A 231 -9.61 -3.48 11.92
N VAL A 232 -9.13 -4.20 10.92
CA VAL A 232 -8.78 -5.61 11.05
C VAL A 232 -7.27 -5.80 10.88
N PRO A 233 -6.65 -6.69 11.67
CA PRO A 233 -5.25 -7.08 11.49
C PRO A 233 -5.07 -7.94 10.24
N ASN A 234 -3.84 -8.14 9.81
CA ASN A 234 -3.54 -8.99 8.66
C ASN A 234 -4.02 -10.44 8.84
N ASP A 235 -4.09 -10.94 10.06
CA ASP A 235 -4.61 -12.28 10.37
C ASP A 235 -6.07 -12.48 9.95
N PHE A 236 -6.86 -11.42 9.93
CA PHE A 236 -8.21 -11.48 9.38
C PHE A 236 -8.17 -11.86 7.90
N TYR A 237 -7.32 -11.22 7.10
CA TYR A 237 -7.18 -11.52 5.68
C TYR A 237 -6.53 -12.89 5.44
N ARG A 238 -5.60 -13.32 6.33
CA ARG A 238 -4.95 -14.63 6.26
C ARG A 238 -5.90 -15.80 6.36
N GLN A 239 -7.08 -15.64 6.98
CA GLN A 239 -8.12 -16.66 6.98
C GLN A 239 -8.50 -17.10 5.56
N ALA A 240 -8.40 -16.21 4.56
CA ALA A 240 -8.63 -16.54 3.18
C ALA A 240 -7.60 -17.51 2.57
N LEU A 241 -6.43 -17.70 3.20
CA LEU A 241 -5.39 -18.61 2.70
C LEU A 241 -5.88 -20.06 2.65
N GLU A 242 -6.70 -20.45 3.63
CA GLU A 242 -7.31 -21.79 3.71
C GLU A 242 -8.51 -21.98 2.76
N LEU A 243 -9.02 -20.88 2.22
CA LEU A 243 -10.17 -20.89 1.33
C LEU A 243 -9.75 -21.01 -0.14
N ASN A 244 -10.58 -21.64 -0.96
CA ASN A 244 -10.33 -21.78 -2.38
C ASN A 244 -11.61 -21.62 -3.22
N LEU A 245 -11.45 -21.48 -4.52
CA LEU A 245 -12.54 -21.32 -5.48
C LEU A 245 -13.14 -22.65 -5.97
N ARG A 246 -12.69 -23.80 -5.43
CA ARG A 246 -13.21 -25.12 -5.85
C ARG A 246 -14.63 -25.33 -5.37
N GLY A 247 -15.48 -25.86 -6.21
CA GLY A 247 -16.88 -26.13 -5.90
C GLY A 247 -17.80 -24.89 -5.88
N LYS A 248 -17.27 -23.70 -6.16
CA LYS A 248 -17.98 -22.41 -6.16
C LYS A 248 -17.93 -21.78 -7.55
N ARG A 249 -18.39 -22.49 -8.61
CA ARG A 249 -18.23 -22.04 -9.99
C ARG A 249 -18.86 -20.68 -10.27
N GLU A 250 -20.07 -20.46 -9.78
CA GLU A 250 -20.83 -19.21 -9.95
C GLU A 250 -20.07 -18.00 -9.38
N TYR A 251 -19.54 -18.14 -8.17
CA TYR A 251 -18.76 -17.07 -7.54
C TYR A 251 -17.36 -16.89 -8.13
N THR A 252 -16.80 -17.95 -8.72
CA THR A 252 -15.46 -17.87 -9.30
C THR A 252 -15.38 -16.81 -10.38
N ASP A 253 -16.32 -16.81 -11.30
CA ASP A 253 -16.33 -15.89 -12.43
C ASP A 253 -16.60 -14.44 -11.95
N ALA A 254 -17.46 -14.26 -10.97
CA ALA A 254 -17.71 -12.97 -10.32
C ALA A 254 -16.46 -12.43 -9.61
N ILE A 255 -15.75 -13.26 -8.82
CA ILE A 255 -14.52 -12.89 -8.13
C ILE A 255 -13.43 -12.50 -9.13
N LEU A 256 -13.19 -13.34 -10.14
CA LEU A 256 -12.15 -13.08 -11.13
C LEU A 256 -12.45 -11.81 -11.96
N SER A 257 -13.74 -11.59 -12.29
CA SER A 257 -14.18 -10.35 -12.93
C SER A 257 -13.95 -9.13 -12.03
N ALA A 258 -14.31 -9.21 -10.75
CA ALA A 258 -14.07 -8.11 -9.80
C ALA A 258 -12.59 -7.81 -9.58
N MET A 259 -11.71 -8.79 -9.83
CA MET A 259 -10.25 -8.65 -9.81
C MET A 259 -9.65 -8.23 -11.18
N GLY A 260 -10.46 -7.72 -12.11
CA GLY A 260 -10.01 -7.27 -13.43
C GLY A 260 -9.85 -8.39 -14.47
N GLY A 261 -10.58 -9.49 -14.34
CA GLY A 261 -10.56 -10.60 -15.29
C GLY A 261 -9.29 -11.46 -15.22
N ILE A 262 -8.60 -11.48 -14.09
CA ILE A 262 -7.38 -12.28 -13.90
C ILE A 262 -7.67 -13.78 -13.94
N LYS A 263 -6.64 -14.58 -14.26
CA LYS A 263 -6.74 -16.05 -14.24
C LYS A 263 -6.70 -16.60 -12.81
N ARG A 264 -7.32 -17.77 -12.56
CA ARG A 264 -7.31 -18.46 -11.25
C ARG A 264 -5.90 -18.65 -10.68
N ALA A 265 -4.94 -18.98 -11.53
CA ALA A 265 -3.54 -19.14 -11.10
C ALA A 265 -2.96 -17.82 -10.57
N GLN A 266 -3.21 -16.71 -11.26
CA GLN A 266 -2.78 -15.37 -10.83
C GLN A 266 -3.49 -14.94 -9.54
N PHE A 267 -4.80 -15.19 -9.42
CA PHE A 267 -5.55 -14.96 -8.20
C PHE A 267 -4.93 -15.70 -7.00
N SER A 268 -4.56 -16.97 -7.19
CA SER A 268 -3.93 -17.77 -6.14
C SER A 268 -2.55 -17.21 -5.74
N LEU A 269 -1.76 -16.74 -6.71
CA LEU A 269 -0.46 -16.10 -6.46
C LEU A 269 -0.63 -14.79 -5.69
N ILE A 270 -1.55 -13.92 -6.10
CA ILE A 270 -1.85 -12.67 -5.40
C ILE A 270 -2.28 -12.94 -3.96
N LYS A 271 -3.23 -13.84 -3.76
CA LYS A 271 -3.70 -14.23 -2.42
C LYS A 271 -2.55 -14.73 -1.54
N SER A 272 -1.62 -15.50 -2.09
CA SER A 272 -0.51 -16.07 -1.32
C SER A 272 0.44 -15.02 -0.73
N LEU A 273 0.43 -13.76 -1.20
CA LEU A 273 1.23 -12.67 -0.62
C LEU A 273 0.89 -12.38 0.83
N LEU A 274 -0.31 -12.75 1.29
CA LEU A 274 -0.71 -12.63 2.70
C LEU A 274 0.08 -13.54 3.65
N ARG A 275 0.91 -14.46 3.12
CA ARG A 275 1.86 -15.27 3.92
C ARG A 275 3.07 -14.49 4.40
N LEU A 276 3.34 -13.32 3.82
CA LEU A 276 4.42 -12.44 4.30
C LEU A 276 4.23 -12.11 5.79
N SER A 277 5.33 -11.84 6.49
CA SER A 277 5.29 -11.27 7.84
C SER A 277 4.61 -9.88 7.83
N ASP A 278 4.08 -9.44 8.96
CA ASP A 278 3.34 -8.17 9.04
C ASP A 278 4.18 -6.97 8.63
N GLU A 279 5.43 -6.92 9.09
CA GLU A 279 6.37 -5.87 8.73
C GLU A 279 6.68 -5.89 7.22
N ALA A 280 6.87 -7.08 6.64
CA ALA A 280 7.12 -7.23 5.21
C ALA A 280 5.88 -6.82 4.37
N ILE A 281 4.67 -7.12 4.83
CA ILE A 281 3.42 -6.66 4.22
C ILE A 281 3.36 -5.13 4.20
N GLU A 282 3.64 -4.48 5.34
CA GLU A 282 3.58 -3.02 5.42
C GLU A 282 4.61 -2.37 4.51
N MET A 283 5.87 -2.82 4.57
CA MET A 283 6.93 -2.31 3.71
C MET A 283 6.61 -2.50 2.23
N ALA A 284 6.13 -3.70 1.85
CA ALA A 284 5.77 -4.01 0.47
C ALA A 284 4.60 -3.16 -0.04
N ASP A 285 3.60 -2.89 0.81
CA ASP A 285 2.45 -2.05 0.49
C ASP A 285 2.89 -0.59 0.29
N ARG A 286 3.66 -0.04 1.24
CA ARG A 286 4.17 1.35 1.22
C ARG A 286 5.05 1.65 0.02
N HIS A 287 5.95 0.73 -0.32
CA HIS A 287 6.86 0.88 -1.45
C HIS A 287 6.29 0.34 -2.77
N ALA A 288 5.02 -0.05 -2.79
CA ALA A 288 4.32 -0.61 -3.95
C ALA A 288 5.13 -1.69 -4.68
N ILE A 289 5.74 -2.61 -3.92
CA ILE A 289 6.60 -3.66 -4.49
C ILE A 289 5.76 -4.60 -5.35
N GLU A 290 6.25 -4.90 -6.54
CA GLU A 290 5.57 -5.76 -7.50
C GLU A 290 5.38 -7.20 -6.99
N GLU A 291 4.22 -7.80 -7.30
CA GLU A 291 3.90 -9.18 -6.96
C GLU A 291 4.99 -10.17 -7.42
N LYS A 292 5.56 -9.93 -8.61
CA LYS A 292 6.62 -10.77 -9.18
C LYS A 292 7.88 -10.87 -8.31
N LYS A 293 8.20 -9.82 -7.53
CA LYS A 293 9.32 -9.83 -6.58
C LYS A 293 8.92 -10.56 -5.30
N LEU A 294 7.74 -10.24 -4.75
CA LEU A 294 7.25 -10.79 -3.48
C LEU A 294 6.99 -12.29 -3.51
N ARG A 295 6.64 -12.87 -4.67
CA ARG A 295 6.43 -14.32 -4.80
C ARG A 295 7.64 -15.17 -4.45
N TYR A 296 8.84 -14.65 -4.62
CA TYR A 296 10.06 -15.35 -4.23
C TYR A 296 10.29 -15.26 -2.73
N VAL A 297 9.93 -14.14 -2.12
CA VAL A 297 10.08 -13.90 -0.67
C VAL A 297 9.19 -14.84 0.13
N ILE A 298 7.93 -15.07 -0.29
CA ILE A 298 6.99 -15.97 0.43
C ILE A 298 7.41 -17.44 0.44
N ALA A 299 8.39 -17.83 -0.36
CA ALA A 299 8.96 -19.18 -0.33
C ALA A 299 9.97 -19.38 0.80
N LEU A 300 10.45 -18.30 1.40
CA LEU A 300 11.37 -18.31 2.53
C LEU A 300 10.64 -18.43 3.88
N PRO A 301 11.33 -18.80 4.97
CA PRO A 301 10.80 -18.68 6.33
C PRO A 301 10.42 -17.23 6.66
N GLN A 302 9.36 -17.04 7.47
CA GLN A 302 8.81 -15.72 7.76
C GLN A 302 9.82 -14.76 8.43
N GLU A 303 10.76 -15.27 9.17
CA GLU A 303 11.83 -14.53 9.85
C GLU A 303 12.74 -13.76 8.87
N HIS A 304 12.86 -14.23 7.63
CA HIS A 304 13.68 -13.60 6.59
C HIS A 304 12.90 -12.59 5.72
N HIS A 305 11.57 -12.60 5.78
CA HIS A 305 10.74 -11.78 4.89
C HIS A 305 11.05 -10.30 4.98
N THR A 306 11.13 -9.75 6.20
CA THR A 306 11.37 -8.32 6.44
C THR A 306 12.73 -7.89 5.90
N GLU A 307 13.77 -8.69 6.13
CA GLU A 307 15.12 -8.38 5.69
C GLU A 307 15.23 -8.39 4.16
N ILE A 308 14.67 -9.42 3.51
CA ILE A 308 14.68 -9.52 2.05
C ILE A 308 13.88 -8.37 1.41
N VAL A 309 12.71 -8.02 1.97
CA VAL A 309 11.92 -6.90 1.48
C VAL A 309 12.70 -5.59 1.63
N ARG A 310 13.41 -5.38 2.74
CA ARG A 310 14.28 -4.21 2.94
C ARG A 310 15.37 -4.15 1.87
N GLN A 311 16.06 -5.27 1.60
CA GLN A 311 17.07 -5.33 0.54
C GLN A 311 16.50 -5.02 -0.85
N ILE A 312 15.27 -5.48 -1.15
CA ILE A 312 14.58 -5.15 -2.41
C ILE A 312 14.41 -3.63 -2.54
N ILE A 313 14.05 -2.95 -1.45
CA ILE A 313 13.84 -1.50 -1.42
C ILE A 313 15.16 -0.74 -1.53
N ASP A 314 16.12 -1.08 -0.67
CA ASP A 314 17.38 -0.35 -0.53
C ASP A 314 18.25 -0.44 -1.81
N PHE A 315 18.26 -1.62 -2.42
CA PHE A 315 19.06 -1.88 -3.62
C PHE A 315 18.25 -1.85 -4.93
N ASN A 316 16.96 -1.52 -4.86
CA ASN A 316 16.04 -1.52 -6.01
C ASN A 316 16.19 -2.79 -6.88
N LEU A 317 16.17 -3.97 -6.24
CA LEU A 317 16.43 -5.24 -6.89
C LEU A 317 15.41 -5.55 -7.97
N THR A 318 15.85 -6.04 -9.11
CA THR A 318 15.00 -6.58 -10.17
C THR A 318 14.42 -7.94 -9.76
N SER A 319 13.33 -8.37 -10.39
CA SER A 319 12.72 -9.69 -10.10
C SER A 319 13.69 -10.87 -10.30
N LYS A 320 14.66 -10.74 -11.23
CA LYS A 320 15.71 -11.73 -11.44
C LYS A 320 16.67 -11.79 -10.26
N GLN A 321 17.15 -10.64 -9.80
CA GLN A 321 18.05 -10.56 -8.65
C GLN A 321 17.38 -11.05 -7.36
N VAL A 322 16.09 -10.72 -7.15
CA VAL A 322 15.32 -11.25 -6.01
C VAL A 322 15.22 -12.76 -6.08
N LYS A 323 14.95 -13.32 -7.27
CA LYS A 323 14.92 -14.78 -7.47
C LYS A 323 16.26 -15.42 -7.12
N GLU A 324 17.36 -14.86 -7.60
CA GLU A 324 18.71 -15.37 -7.31
C GLU A 324 19.06 -15.25 -5.83
N LEU A 325 18.67 -14.15 -5.18
CA LEU A 325 18.83 -13.94 -3.75
C LEU A 325 18.11 -15.02 -2.93
N CYS A 326 16.81 -15.21 -3.21
CA CYS A 326 15.99 -16.19 -2.50
C CYS A 326 16.39 -17.64 -2.83
N ALA A 327 16.91 -17.94 -4.03
CA ALA A 327 17.38 -19.29 -4.39
C ALA A 327 18.71 -19.64 -3.71
N GLY A 328 19.58 -18.66 -3.45
CA GLY A 328 20.79 -18.85 -2.65
C GLY A 328 20.46 -19.28 -1.21
N ASP A 329 19.47 -18.63 -0.60
CA ASP A 329 19.03 -18.94 0.75
C ASP A 329 18.38 -20.36 0.86
N VAL A 330 17.58 -20.76 -0.12
CA VAL A 330 16.91 -22.08 -0.08
C VAL A 330 17.91 -23.26 -0.22
N SER A 331 18.99 -23.09 -0.99
CA SER A 331 20.02 -24.14 -1.10
C SER A 331 20.85 -24.31 0.18
N GLU A 332 20.82 -23.36 1.10
CA GLU A 332 21.50 -23.43 2.40
C GLU A 332 20.65 -24.11 3.50
N PHE A 333 19.31 -24.13 3.33
CA PHE A 333 18.42 -24.75 4.33
C PHE A 333 18.27 -26.27 4.21
N GLU A 334 18.62 -26.87 3.07
CA GLU A 334 18.55 -28.34 2.87
C GLU A 334 19.87 -29.09 3.21
N ALA A 335 20.92 -28.39 3.61
CA ALA A 335 22.22 -28.97 3.92
C ALA A 335 22.62 -28.80 5.39
N ASP A 336 22.32 -29.83 6.16
CA ASP A 336 23.04 -30.33 7.36
C ASP A 336 23.48 -29.35 8.47
N GLU A 337 23.01 -29.67 9.71
CA GLU A 337 23.39 -29.11 11.00
C GLU A 337 24.86 -29.37 11.34
N THR A 338 25.80 -28.80 10.72
CA THR A 338 27.18 -28.68 11.29
C THR A 338 28.11 -27.95 10.34
N THR A 339 28.18 -26.64 10.42
CA THR A 339 29.42 -25.83 10.20
C THR A 339 29.08 -24.36 10.34
N ASP A 340 29.92 -23.58 11.02
CA ASP A 340 29.91 -22.11 11.10
C ASP A 340 29.81 -21.49 9.69
N LYS A 341 28.59 -21.21 9.20
CA LYS A 341 28.35 -20.62 7.87
C LYS A 341 28.28 -19.11 7.98
N LEU A 342 29.08 -18.45 7.20
CA LEU A 342 29.12 -16.99 7.07
C LEU A 342 27.76 -16.47 6.53
N PRO A 343 27.27 -15.30 7.00
CA PRO A 343 26.05 -14.68 6.48
C PRO A 343 26.09 -14.51 4.96
N PRO A 344 24.99 -14.83 4.23
CA PRO A 344 24.93 -14.73 2.76
C PRO A 344 25.34 -13.37 2.21
N ALA A 345 25.05 -12.29 2.94
CA ALA A 345 25.48 -10.95 2.64
C ALA A 345 27.02 -10.83 2.61
N ALA A 346 27.71 -11.47 3.53
CA ALA A 346 29.18 -11.48 3.58
C ALA A 346 29.79 -12.25 2.41
N VAL A 347 29.21 -13.40 2.05
CA VAL A 347 29.64 -14.18 0.86
C VAL A 347 29.42 -13.41 -0.44
N LYS A 348 28.30 -12.66 -0.53
CA LYS A 348 27.99 -11.84 -1.70
C LYS A 348 28.93 -10.63 -1.80
N MET A 349 29.25 -9.98 -0.68
CA MET A 349 30.24 -8.91 -0.63
C MET A 349 31.63 -9.41 -1.01
N ALA A 350 32.04 -10.60 -0.59
CA ALA A 350 33.28 -11.22 -0.99
C ALA A 350 33.35 -11.51 -2.51
N LYS A 351 32.23 -11.93 -3.12
CA LYS A 351 32.11 -12.10 -4.59
C LYS A 351 32.17 -10.76 -5.33
N ILE A 352 31.54 -9.71 -4.78
CA ILE A 352 31.57 -8.35 -5.35
C ILE A 352 32.99 -7.76 -5.20
N ALA A 353 33.70 -8.01 -4.10
CA ALA A 353 35.08 -7.57 -3.90
C ALA A 353 36.00 -8.06 -5.03
N ASN A 354 35.80 -9.28 -5.53
CA ASN A 354 36.52 -9.80 -6.70
C ASN A 354 36.25 -9.03 -8.00
N SER A 355 35.03 -8.49 -8.18
CA SER A 355 34.72 -7.69 -9.36
C SER A 355 35.19 -6.24 -9.25
N VAL A 356 35.28 -5.71 -8.03
CA VAL A 356 35.82 -4.36 -7.76
C VAL A 356 37.30 -4.29 -8.08
N THR A 357 38.09 -5.35 -7.85
CA THR A 357 39.52 -5.41 -8.18
C THR A 357 39.81 -5.42 -9.67
N THR A 358 38.84 -5.74 -10.52
CA THR A 358 38.96 -5.73 -11.98
C THR A 358 38.41 -4.45 -12.64
N THR A 359 37.76 -3.58 -11.86
CA THR A 359 37.16 -2.33 -12.36
C THR A 359 38.09 -1.17 -12.13
N SER A 360 38.18 -0.24 -13.08
CA SER A 360 38.96 1.00 -12.91
C SER A 360 38.36 1.84 -11.77
N PRO A 361 39.19 2.38 -10.83
CA PRO A 361 38.71 3.28 -9.79
C PRO A 361 37.95 4.50 -10.30
N GLN A 362 38.27 4.96 -11.50
CA GLN A 362 37.62 6.09 -12.16
C GLN A 362 36.21 5.71 -12.61
N ASP A 363 36.07 4.54 -13.26
CA ASP A 363 34.76 4.04 -13.71
C ASP A 363 33.85 3.73 -12.53
N PHE A 364 34.40 3.19 -11.43
CA PHE A 364 33.68 2.94 -10.21
C PHE A 364 33.17 4.23 -9.54
N ALA A 365 34.02 5.27 -9.47
CA ALA A 365 33.63 6.58 -8.93
C ALA A 365 32.53 7.24 -9.77
N LEU A 366 32.68 7.22 -11.10
CA LEU A 366 31.67 7.75 -12.01
C LEU A 366 30.33 7.00 -11.89
N ALA A 367 30.37 5.68 -11.83
CA ALA A 367 29.17 4.86 -11.64
C ALA A 367 28.47 5.14 -10.30
N LEU A 368 29.24 5.38 -9.23
CA LEU A 368 28.71 5.74 -7.91
C LEU A 368 28.06 7.14 -7.94
N ILE A 369 28.70 8.11 -8.57
CA ILE A 369 28.13 9.46 -8.74
C ILE A 369 26.87 9.40 -9.58
N GLN A 370 26.85 8.61 -10.65
CA GLN A 370 25.68 8.43 -11.51
C GLN A 370 24.52 7.72 -10.80
N GLN A 371 24.83 6.82 -9.87
CA GLN A 371 23.83 6.09 -9.09
C GLN A 371 23.24 6.92 -7.95
N GLU A 372 24.07 7.74 -7.28
CA GLU A 372 23.66 8.54 -6.11
C GLU A 372 23.18 9.95 -6.50
N GLY A 373 23.41 10.38 -7.73
CA GLY A 373 23.04 11.71 -8.23
C GLY A 373 23.87 12.87 -7.65
N ASP A 374 24.57 12.67 -6.51
CA ASP A 374 25.34 13.69 -5.81
C ASP A 374 26.76 13.16 -5.48
N PRO A 375 27.83 13.88 -5.90
CA PRO A 375 29.20 13.53 -5.56
C PRO A 375 29.47 13.47 -4.04
N ALA A 376 28.78 14.29 -3.23
CA ALA A 376 28.97 14.30 -1.78
C ALA A 376 28.41 13.04 -1.12
N ILE A 377 27.24 12.57 -1.59
CA ILE A 377 26.62 11.32 -1.14
C ILE A 377 27.46 10.12 -1.59
N ALA A 378 27.93 10.12 -2.83
CA ALA A 378 28.83 9.09 -3.36
C ALA A 378 30.12 9.00 -2.54
N LEU A 379 30.68 10.14 -2.15
CA LEU A 379 31.87 10.20 -1.29
C LEU A 379 31.60 9.66 0.12
N ALA A 380 30.49 10.04 0.74
CA ALA A 380 30.09 9.54 2.07
C ALA A 380 29.91 8.02 2.05
N ARG A 381 29.33 7.47 0.98
CA ARG A 381 29.15 6.03 0.80
C ARG A 381 30.50 5.30 0.62
N LEU A 382 31.41 5.87 -0.17
CA LEU A 382 32.78 5.37 -0.29
C LEU A 382 33.54 5.38 1.04
N GLN A 383 33.37 6.42 1.85
CA GLN A 383 33.97 6.49 3.19
C GLN A 383 33.42 5.42 4.13
N ALA A 384 32.10 5.16 4.10
CA ALA A 384 31.47 4.10 4.86
C ALA A 384 31.97 2.71 4.42
N MET A 385 32.06 2.46 3.11
CA MET A 385 32.65 1.22 2.58
C MET A 385 34.11 1.06 2.99
N ARG A 386 34.92 2.12 2.93
CA ARG A 386 36.32 2.10 3.37
C ARG A 386 36.41 1.73 4.86
N LYS A 387 35.58 2.32 5.71
CA LYS A 387 35.55 2.00 7.16
C LYS A 387 35.23 0.54 7.38
N PHE A 388 34.24 0.01 6.68
CA PHE A 388 33.87 -1.40 6.76
C PHE A 388 34.99 -2.35 6.29
N ILE A 389 35.66 -2.01 5.17
CA ILE A 389 36.79 -2.81 4.66
C ILE A 389 37.96 -2.81 5.64
N LEU A 390 38.29 -1.67 6.22
CA LEU A 390 39.38 -1.56 7.24
C LEU A 390 39.08 -2.37 8.50
N GLU A 391 37.79 -2.45 8.89
CA GLU A 391 37.36 -3.25 10.06
C GLU A 391 37.42 -4.75 9.73
N ALA A 392 37.02 -5.14 8.54
CA ALA A 392 37.16 -6.52 8.06
C ALA A 392 38.65 -6.94 7.94
N GLU A 393 39.53 -6.04 7.49
CA GLU A 393 40.96 -6.25 7.43
C GLU A 393 41.59 -6.46 8.81
N ARG A 394 41.19 -5.68 9.81
CA ARG A 394 41.61 -5.87 11.23
C ARG A 394 41.23 -7.24 11.76
N LEU A 395 39.99 -7.67 11.46
CA LEU A 395 39.52 -8.98 11.88
C LEU A 395 40.32 -10.13 11.22
N LEU A 396 40.80 -9.91 9.98
CA LEU A 396 41.62 -10.90 9.25
C LEU A 396 43.08 -10.90 9.72
N THR A 397 43.60 -9.77 10.16
CA THR A 397 45.00 -9.62 10.63
C THR A 397 45.17 -9.94 12.11
N GLY A 398 44.04 -10.08 12.85
CA GLY A 398 44.06 -10.41 14.27
C GLY A 398 44.54 -9.24 15.16
N GLU A 399 44.46 -8.01 14.68
CA GLU A 399 44.78 -6.77 15.41
C GLU A 399 43.57 -6.13 16.06
#